data_ad2cf19c65309a57960bad693578ba6b
#
_entry.id   ad2cf19c65309a57960bad693578ba6b
#
_cell.length_a   1.000
_cell.length_b   1.000
_cell.length_c   1.000
_cell.angle_alpha   90.00
_cell.angle_beta   90.00
_cell.angle_gamma   90.00
#
_symmetry.space_group_name_H-M   'P 1'
#
loop_
_entity.id
_entity.type
_entity.pdbx_description
1 polymer ?
#
loop_
_entity_poly.entity_id
_entity_poly.type
_entity_poly.pdbx_seq_one_letter_code
_entity_poly.pdbx_strand_id
1 'polypeptide(L)'
;MAWVPIKARLVSLAGDLVSLSITDVKRLLDKAGIAPKKSLGQNFVVDPNTVKKIVRLAQIKSNSRVVEIGPGLGSLTLALIDTGAEVSVVETDGALIPLLTEVLNGGARIVHADARTVDWQDLAPGKGWDLVANLPYNIATSLVIELLDEVPSVDRMLVMVQREAGERIAAKVGDSAYGAVSVRVALRAKATVVGSVPPSVFYPKPRVTSVLVAVERHKQMESSNEVTEEMIRLLRQSFGQRRKMLRKSLTGVTTPESFTLSGVKPSQRPEELDVKTWLRFAEANLKVRKS
;
A
#
# COMPACT_ATOMS: atom_id res chain seq x y z
N MET A 1 5.62 20.10 -38.72
CA MET A 1 6.48 19.13 -38.00
C MET A 1 5.55 18.07 -37.43
N ALA A 2 5.65 16.83 -37.91
CA ALA A 2 4.79 15.74 -37.45
C ALA A 2 5.14 15.42 -35.98
N TRP A 3 4.10 15.43 -35.16
CA TRP A 3 4.17 15.06 -33.75
C TRP A 3 4.54 13.56 -33.64
N VAL A 4 5.72 13.24 -33.12
CA VAL A 4 6.12 11.87 -32.83
C VAL A 4 5.76 11.59 -31.38
N PRO A 5 4.88 10.60 -31.08
CA PRO A 5 4.54 10.24 -29.72
C PRO A 5 5.77 10.01 -28.87
N ILE A 6 5.76 10.45 -27.62
CA ILE A 6 6.90 10.25 -26.68
C ILE A 6 7.25 8.76 -26.59
N LYS A 7 6.27 7.86 -26.67
CA LYS A 7 6.48 6.41 -26.75
C LYS A 7 7.40 6.02 -27.92
N ALA A 8 7.23 6.61 -29.10
CA ALA A 8 8.09 6.35 -30.26
C ALA A 8 9.51 6.95 -30.11
N ARG A 9 9.65 8.04 -29.34
CA ARG A 9 10.98 8.64 -29.06
C ARG A 9 11.73 7.90 -27.96
N LEU A 10 11.04 7.32 -26.98
CA LEU A 10 11.65 6.57 -25.86
C LEU A 10 11.96 5.12 -26.25
N VAL A 11 11.19 4.49 -27.14
CA VAL A 11 11.45 3.15 -27.70
C VAL A 11 12.60 3.17 -28.70
N SER A 12 12.91 4.32 -29.32
CA SER A 12 13.94 4.44 -30.36
C SER A 12 15.39 4.34 -29.88
N LEU A 13 15.68 4.29 -28.57
CA LEU A 13 17.04 4.39 -28.06
C LEU A 13 17.66 3.15 -27.43
N ALA A 14 16.93 2.11 -27.09
CA ALA A 14 17.52 0.83 -26.61
C ALA A 14 16.48 -0.25 -26.31
N GLY A 15 15.74 -0.90 -26.99
CA GLY A 15 15.05 -2.18 -26.72
C GLY A 15 14.69 -2.54 -25.23
N ASP A 16 14.82 -1.59 -24.33
CA ASP A 16 14.68 -1.72 -22.88
C ASP A 16 13.40 -1.07 -22.37
N LEU A 17 12.85 -1.61 -21.27
CA LEU A 17 11.68 -1.10 -20.54
C LEU A 17 11.73 0.43 -20.44
N VAL A 18 10.66 1.09 -20.92
CA VAL A 18 10.56 2.55 -20.97
C VAL A 18 10.29 3.07 -19.55
N SER A 19 11.22 3.83 -18.99
CA SER A 19 11.05 4.59 -17.75
C SER A 19 11.74 5.94 -17.85
N LEU A 20 11.32 6.91 -17.03
CA LEU A 20 11.91 8.25 -17.03
C LEU A 20 13.23 8.26 -16.27
N SER A 21 14.27 8.84 -16.91
CA SER A 21 15.53 9.16 -16.22
C SER A 21 15.41 10.42 -15.38
N ILE A 22 16.41 10.69 -14.52
CA ILE A 22 16.47 11.95 -13.74
C ILE A 22 16.46 13.18 -14.64
N THR A 23 17.09 13.11 -15.80
CA THR A 23 17.12 14.19 -16.81
C THR A 23 15.73 14.43 -17.39
N ASP A 24 14.96 13.36 -17.67
CA ASP A 24 13.60 13.49 -18.19
C ASP A 24 12.68 14.10 -17.15
N VAL A 25 12.76 13.63 -15.89
CA VAL A 25 11.96 14.15 -14.78
C VAL A 25 12.22 15.64 -14.59
N LYS A 26 13.49 16.07 -14.52
CA LYS A 26 13.83 17.49 -14.38
C LYS A 26 13.31 18.31 -15.55
N ARG A 27 13.56 17.87 -16.79
CA ARG A 27 13.09 18.56 -18.00
C ARG A 27 11.57 18.74 -18.02
N LEU A 28 10.79 17.71 -17.62
CA LEU A 28 9.34 17.78 -17.57
C LEU A 28 8.88 18.79 -16.51
N LEU A 29 9.45 18.76 -15.31
CA LEU A 29 9.12 19.68 -14.23
C LEU A 29 9.48 21.13 -14.60
N ASP A 30 10.68 21.36 -15.14
CA ASP A 30 11.15 22.68 -15.57
C ASP A 30 10.27 23.26 -16.70
N LYS A 31 9.92 22.44 -17.71
CA LYS A 31 9.02 22.82 -18.81
C LYS A 31 7.67 23.33 -18.30
N ALA A 32 7.15 22.73 -17.23
CA ALA A 32 5.86 23.08 -16.65
C ALA A 32 5.94 24.14 -15.53
N GLY A 33 7.15 24.55 -15.12
CA GLY A 33 7.33 25.44 -13.98
C GLY A 33 6.90 24.84 -12.64
N ILE A 34 6.95 23.50 -12.49
CA ILE A 34 6.47 22.76 -11.32
C ILE A 34 7.65 22.30 -10.47
N ALA A 35 7.56 22.46 -9.15
CA ALA A 35 8.47 21.88 -8.19
C ALA A 35 7.81 20.72 -7.43
N PRO A 36 8.57 19.66 -7.08
CA PRO A 36 8.04 18.55 -6.27
C PRO A 36 7.50 19.03 -4.92
N LYS A 37 6.27 18.61 -4.57
CA LYS A 37 5.56 19.03 -3.34
C LYS A 37 5.87 18.06 -2.20
N LYS A 38 6.59 18.54 -1.18
CA LYS A 38 6.87 17.75 0.03
C LYS A 38 5.60 17.38 0.80
N SER A 39 4.58 18.24 0.80
CA SER A 39 3.29 17.99 1.44
C SER A 39 2.56 16.77 0.86
N LEU A 40 2.78 16.48 -0.43
CA LEU A 40 2.23 15.31 -1.12
C LEU A 40 3.20 14.12 -1.10
N GLY A 41 4.35 14.21 -0.43
CA GLY A 41 5.33 13.13 -0.35
C GLY A 41 5.97 12.78 -1.69
N GLN A 42 6.00 13.71 -2.66
CA GLN A 42 6.49 13.44 -4.01
C GLN A 42 7.98 13.12 -4.03
N ASN A 43 8.30 11.88 -4.40
CA ASN A 43 9.65 11.36 -4.65
C ASN A 43 9.55 10.45 -5.88
N PHE A 44 9.90 10.98 -7.05
CA PHE A 44 9.80 10.27 -8.33
C PHE A 44 10.91 9.24 -8.46
N VAL A 45 10.58 8.01 -8.87
CA VAL A 45 11.58 6.98 -9.17
C VAL A 45 12.22 7.32 -10.52
N VAL A 46 13.55 7.48 -10.51
CA VAL A 46 14.34 7.94 -11.67
C VAL A 46 15.40 6.91 -12.10
N ASP A 47 15.39 5.73 -11.49
CA ASP A 47 16.31 4.63 -11.83
C ASP A 47 15.56 3.50 -12.56
N PRO A 48 15.89 3.26 -13.86
CA PRO A 48 15.24 2.23 -14.66
C PRO A 48 15.35 0.81 -14.06
N ASN A 49 16.46 0.49 -13.41
CA ASN A 49 16.66 -0.83 -12.82
C ASN A 49 15.72 -1.06 -11.62
N THR A 50 15.47 0.00 -10.85
CA THR A 50 14.48 -0.05 -9.75
C THR A 50 13.07 -0.24 -10.31
N VAL A 51 12.70 0.47 -11.38
CA VAL A 51 11.39 0.30 -12.04
C VAL A 51 11.24 -1.13 -12.58
N LYS A 52 12.23 -1.67 -13.28
CA LYS A 52 12.26 -3.07 -13.75
C LYS A 52 12.11 -4.06 -12.58
N LYS A 53 12.81 -3.81 -11.47
CA LYS A 53 12.70 -4.63 -10.25
C LYS A 53 11.29 -4.63 -9.68
N ILE A 54 10.62 -3.46 -9.62
CA ILE A 54 9.23 -3.35 -9.12
C ILE A 54 8.30 -4.18 -9.99
N VAL A 55 8.30 -3.98 -11.31
CA VAL A 55 7.43 -4.72 -12.25
C VAL A 55 7.64 -6.23 -12.15
N ARG A 56 8.91 -6.68 -12.09
CA ARG A 56 9.23 -8.10 -11.91
C ARG A 56 8.69 -8.67 -10.60
N LEU A 57 8.86 -7.95 -9.48
CA LEU A 57 8.38 -8.39 -8.17
C LEU A 57 6.86 -8.35 -8.06
N ALA A 58 6.19 -7.43 -8.77
CA ALA A 58 4.75 -7.38 -8.87
C ALA A 58 4.17 -8.54 -9.70
N GLN A 59 5.00 -9.24 -10.48
CA GLN A 59 4.58 -10.36 -11.33
C GLN A 59 3.46 -9.99 -12.32
N ILE A 60 3.50 -8.77 -12.84
CA ILE A 60 2.49 -8.27 -13.79
C ILE A 60 2.66 -8.97 -15.15
N LYS A 61 1.55 -9.40 -15.72
CA LYS A 61 1.47 -10.11 -17.02
C LYS A 61 0.63 -9.28 -18.00
N SER A 62 0.66 -9.66 -19.29
CA SER A 62 -0.06 -8.98 -20.37
C SER A 62 -1.58 -8.91 -20.18
N ASN A 63 -2.16 -9.83 -19.41
CA ASN A 63 -3.59 -9.86 -19.10
C ASN A 63 -3.92 -9.35 -17.67
N SER A 64 -2.95 -8.81 -16.95
CA SER A 64 -3.18 -8.22 -15.63
C SER A 64 -3.95 -6.91 -15.76
N ARG A 65 -4.80 -6.65 -14.77
CA ARG A 65 -5.42 -5.34 -14.54
C ARG A 65 -4.74 -4.67 -13.37
N VAL A 66 -4.18 -3.51 -13.58
CA VAL A 66 -3.31 -2.85 -12.60
C VAL A 66 -3.84 -1.46 -12.26
N VAL A 67 -3.91 -1.16 -10.96
CA VAL A 67 -4.07 0.21 -10.48
C VAL A 67 -2.74 0.69 -9.91
N GLU A 68 -2.30 1.88 -10.34
CA GLU A 68 -1.19 2.59 -9.71
C GLU A 68 -1.73 3.82 -8.96
N ILE A 69 -1.34 3.95 -7.68
CA ILE A 69 -1.64 5.15 -6.88
C ILE A 69 -0.40 6.04 -6.84
N GLY A 70 -0.60 7.32 -7.19
CA GLY A 70 0.46 8.32 -7.20
C GLY A 70 1.50 8.06 -8.30
N PRO A 71 1.09 7.97 -9.58
CA PRO A 71 2.01 7.72 -10.70
C PRO A 71 3.04 8.85 -10.86
N GLY A 72 2.75 10.04 -10.33
CA GLY A 72 3.58 11.22 -10.48
C GLY A 72 3.77 11.59 -11.95
N LEU A 73 5.00 11.45 -12.48
CA LEU A 73 5.29 11.68 -13.89
C LEU A 73 5.18 10.43 -14.77
N GLY A 74 4.75 9.28 -14.21
CA GLY A 74 4.45 8.06 -14.97
C GLY A 74 5.63 7.12 -15.21
N SER A 75 6.74 7.25 -14.49
CA SER A 75 7.92 6.38 -14.70
C SER A 75 7.61 4.89 -14.48
N LEU A 76 6.89 4.55 -13.43
CA LEU A 76 6.45 3.18 -13.15
C LEU A 76 5.29 2.78 -14.06
N THR A 77 4.36 3.71 -14.32
CA THR A 77 3.20 3.49 -15.21
C THR A 77 3.64 3.04 -16.61
N LEU A 78 4.66 3.70 -17.20
CA LEU A 78 5.18 3.32 -18.51
C LEU A 78 5.67 1.87 -18.54
N ALA A 79 6.37 1.44 -17.49
CA ALA A 79 6.85 0.07 -17.39
C ALA A 79 5.73 -0.95 -17.15
N LEU A 80 4.65 -0.56 -16.45
CA LEU A 80 3.46 -1.41 -16.31
C LEU A 80 2.73 -1.56 -17.66
N ILE A 81 2.56 -0.47 -18.40
CA ILE A 81 1.97 -0.49 -19.76
C ILE A 81 2.79 -1.38 -20.71
N ASP A 82 4.13 -1.34 -20.61
CA ASP A 82 5.03 -2.12 -21.47
C ASP A 82 4.87 -3.64 -21.27
N THR A 83 4.36 -4.10 -20.13
CA THR A 83 4.01 -5.51 -19.93
C THR A 83 2.79 -5.98 -20.75
N GLY A 84 2.03 -5.06 -21.32
CA GLY A 84 0.74 -5.32 -21.97
C GLY A 84 -0.45 -5.39 -21.02
N ALA A 85 -0.29 -4.99 -19.75
CA ALA A 85 -1.37 -4.92 -18.77
C ALA A 85 -2.34 -3.77 -19.07
N GLU A 86 -3.59 -3.92 -18.65
CA GLU A 86 -4.55 -2.83 -18.54
C GLU A 86 -4.23 -2.00 -17.30
N VAL A 87 -3.89 -0.71 -17.50
CA VAL A 87 -3.41 0.16 -16.40
C VAL A 87 -4.37 1.33 -16.18
N SER A 88 -4.81 1.47 -14.93
CA SER A 88 -5.50 2.67 -14.43
C SER A 88 -4.63 3.36 -13.39
N VAL A 89 -4.59 4.70 -13.37
CA VAL A 89 -3.79 5.46 -12.42
C VAL A 89 -4.63 6.51 -11.70
N VAL A 90 -4.34 6.74 -10.40
CA VAL A 90 -4.96 7.77 -9.58
C VAL A 90 -3.90 8.75 -9.12
N GLU A 91 -4.03 10.02 -9.51
CA GLU A 91 -3.12 11.10 -9.13
C GLU A 91 -3.90 12.23 -8.45
N THR A 92 -3.44 12.64 -7.28
CA THR A 92 -4.07 13.71 -6.49
C THR A 92 -3.57 15.10 -6.85
N ASP A 93 -2.36 15.22 -7.44
CA ASP A 93 -1.80 16.51 -7.85
C ASP A 93 -2.25 16.89 -9.25
N GLY A 94 -3.29 17.72 -9.32
CA GLY A 94 -3.80 18.25 -10.60
C GLY A 94 -2.75 18.94 -11.48
N ALA A 95 -1.67 19.48 -10.87
CA ALA A 95 -0.58 20.09 -11.64
C ALA A 95 0.23 19.07 -12.45
N LEU A 96 0.26 17.79 -12.02
CA LEU A 96 0.97 16.73 -12.74
C LEU A 96 0.13 16.09 -13.86
N ILE A 97 -1.20 16.23 -13.83
CA ILE A 97 -2.11 15.58 -14.80
C ILE A 97 -1.76 15.91 -16.26
N PRO A 98 -1.51 17.17 -16.66
CA PRO A 98 -1.13 17.47 -18.04
C PRO A 98 0.15 16.78 -18.48
N LEU A 99 1.18 16.76 -17.61
CA LEU A 99 2.46 16.09 -17.88
C LEU A 99 2.29 14.58 -17.97
N LEU A 100 1.54 14.00 -17.02
CA LEU A 100 1.24 12.58 -17.00
C LEU A 100 0.48 12.15 -18.27
N THR A 101 -0.49 12.95 -18.71
CA THR A 101 -1.23 12.71 -19.97
C THR A 101 -0.30 12.75 -21.18
N GLU A 102 0.60 13.73 -21.26
CA GLU A 102 1.60 13.83 -22.33
C GLU A 102 2.52 12.58 -22.33
N VAL A 103 3.01 12.17 -21.14
CA VAL A 103 3.94 11.04 -21.00
C VAL A 103 3.27 9.72 -21.34
N LEU A 104 2.07 9.46 -20.85
CA LEU A 104 1.37 8.18 -21.05
C LEU A 104 0.72 8.04 -22.42
N ASN A 105 0.43 9.15 -23.10
CA ASN A 105 -0.09 9.17 -24.47
C ASN A 105 -1.24 8.18 -24.71
N GLY A 106 -2.23 8.15 -23.82
CA GLY A 106 -3.39 7.26 -23.91
C GLY A 106 -3.13 5.79 -23.53
N GLY A 107 -1.92 5.46 -23.05
CA GLY A 107 -1.58 4.08 -22.65
C GLY A 107 -2.18 3.63 -21.31
N ALA A 108 -2.76 4.54 -20.52
CA ALA A 108 -3.44 4.23 -19.26
C ALA A 108 -4.66 5.14 -19.06
N ARG A 109 -5.63 4.66 -18.27
CA ARG A 109 -6.73 5.49 -17.78
C ARG A 109 -6.21 6.36 -16.62
N ILE A 110 -6.33 7.69 -16.73
CA ILE A 110 -5.91 8.64 -15.70
C ILE A 110 -7.14 9.15 -14.97
N VAL A 111 -7.12 9.05 -13.62
CA VAL A 111 -8.15 9.59 -12.74
C VAL A 111 -7.53 10.62 -11.81
N HIS A 112 -7.99 11.87 -11.88
CA HIS A 112 -7.58 12.95 -10.96
C HIS A 112 -8.44 12.87 -9.70
N ALA A 113 -7.93 12.22 -8.64
CA ALA A 113 -8.63 12.05 -7.36
C ALA A 113 -7.65 11.74 -6.22
N ASP A 114 -8.14 11.83 -4.98
CA ASP A 114 -7.47 11.23 -3.82
C ASP A 114 -7.84 9.73 -3.76
N ALA A 115 -6.85 8.85 -3.64
CA ALA A 115 -7.05 7.40 -3.56
C ALA A 115 -7.94 6.95 -2.38
N ARG A 116 -8.11 7.79 -1.35
CA ARG A 116 -8.98 7.52 -0.20
C ARG A 116 -10.46 7.85 -0.47
N THR A 117 -10.75 8.62 -1.51
CA THR A 117 -12.11 9.09 -1.81
C THR A 117 -12.57 8.78 -3.22
N VAL A 118 -11.69 8.21 -4.05
CA VAL A 118 -12.03 7.79 -5.42
C VAL A 118 -13.09 6.69 -5.39
N ASP A 119 -13.95 6.67 -6.39
CA ASP A 119 -14.87 5.55 -6.60
C ASP A 119 -14.09 4.32 -7.11
N TRP A 120 -13.79 3.41 -6.19
CA TRP A 120 -13.09 2.17 -6.49
C TRP A 120 -13.90 1.19 -7.34
N GLN A 121 -15.23 1.29 -7.34
CA GLN A 121 -16.09 0.48 -8.21
C GLN A 121 -15.95 0.89 -9.67
N ASP A 122 -15.78 2.19 -9.93
CA ASP A 122 -15.51 2.71 -11.26
C ASP A 122 -14.05 2.52 -11.68
N LEU A 123 -13.09 2.70 -10.75
CA LEU A 123 -11.66 2.63 -11.03
C LEU A 123 -11.19 1.18 -11.27
N ALA A 124 -11.64 0.26 -10.44
CA ALA A 124 -11.22 -1.14 -10.40
C ALA A 124 -12.42 -2.08 -10.28
N PRO A 125 -13.30 -2.15 -11.31
CA PRO A 125 -14.54 -2.92 -11.26
C PRO A 125 -14.28 -4.43 -11.20
N GLY A 126 -15.16 -5.12 -10.48
CA GLY A 126 -15.11 -6.59 -10.37
C GLY A 126 -14.05 -7.10 -9.40
N LYS A 127 -13.21 -8.04 -9.83
CA LYS A 127 -12.17 -8.68 -8.99
C LYS A 127 -10.89 -8.92 -9.79
N GLY A 128 -9.80 -9.26 -9.12
CA GLY A 128 -8.56 -9.68 -9.78
C GLY A 128 -7.69 -8.51 -10.22
N TRP A 129 -7.74 -7.39 -9.51
CA TRP A 129 -6.85 -6.26 -9.75
C TRP A 129 -5.57 -6.40 -8.93
N ASP A 130 -4.47 -6.02 -9.55
CA ASP A 130 -3.18 -5.82 -8.89
C ASP A 130 -3.00 -4.32 -8.59
N LEU A 131 -2.48 -3.98 -7.42
CA LEU A 131 -2.10 -2.61 -7.10
C LEU A 131 -0.58 -2.52 -7.04
N VAL A 132 0.00 -1.61 -7.79
CA VAL A 132 1.45 -1.33 -7.76
C VAL A 132 1.64 0.15 -7.50
N ALA A 133 2.35 0.52 -6.43
CA ALA A 133 2.45 1.93 -6.06
C ALA A 133 3.71 2.29 -5.30
N ASN A 134 4.26 3.49 -5.58
CA ASN A 134 5.18 4.19 -4.69
C ASN A 134 4.36 5.12 -3.80
N LEU A 135 3.94 4.62 -2.63
CA LEU A 135 2.99 5.35 -1.78
C LEU A 135 3.65 6.54 -1.05
N PRO A 136 2.93 7.67 -0.94
CA PRO A 136 3.36 8.78 -0.08
C PRO A 136 3.56 8.31 1.35
N TYR A 137 4.71 8.63 1.94
CA TYR A 137 5.14 8.05 3.21
C TYR A 137 4.23 8.33 4.39
N ASN A 138 3.59 9.52 4.40
CA ASN A 138 2.71 9.96 5.48
C ASN A 138 1.37 9.21 5.55
N ILE A 139 0.92 8.60 4.46
CA ILE A 139 -0.38 7.91 4.39
C ILE A 139 -0.25 6.42 4.08
N ALA A 140 0.95 5.93 3.73
CA ALA A 140 1.15 4.58 3.21
C ALA A 140 0.53 3.48 4.08
N THR A 141 0.74 3.53 5.40
CA THR A 141 0.24 2.50 6.32
C THR A 141 -1.28 2.52 6.44
N SER A 142 -1.89 3.70 6.60
CA SER A 142 -3.36 3.83 6.68
C SER A 142 -4.00 3.43 5.36
N LEU A 143 -3.44 3.88 4.24
CA LEU A 143 -3.97 3.57 2.92
C LEU A 143 -3.94 2.07 2.59
N VAL A 144 -2.86 1.34 2.93
CA VAL A 144 -2.82 -0.12 2.77
C VAL A 144 -3.94 -0.81 3.57
N ILE A 145 -4.20 -0.36 4.80
CA ILE A 145 -5.26 -0.91 5.64
C ILE A 145 -6.64 -0.58 5.06
N GLU A 146 -6.88 0.68 4.67
CA GLU A 146 -8.13 1.14 4.04
C GLU A 146 -8.42 0.34 2.76
N LEU A 147 -7.43 0.15 1.89
CA LEU A 147 -7.57 -0.67 0.69
C LEU A 147 -7.90 -2.14 1.00
N LEU A 148 -7.30 -2.71 2.04
CA LEU A 148 -7.60 -4.08 2.47
C LEU A 148 -9.00 -4.21 3.07
N ASP A 149 -9.52 -3.21 3.75
CA ASP A 149 -10.85 -3.24 4.35
C ASP A 149 -11.96 -2.90 3.35
N GLU A 150 -11.73 -1.94 2.42
CA GLU A 150 -12.80 -1.31 1.64
C GLU A 150 -12.75 -1.66 0.14
N VAL A 151 -11.61 -2.16 -0.38
CA VAL A 151 -11.43 -2.40 -1.83
C VAL A 151 -11.21 -3.88 -2.12
N PRO A 152 -12.28 -4.71 -2.08
CA PRO A 152 -12.16 -6.16 -2.29
C PRO A 152 -11.84 -6.57 -3.73
N SER A 153 -11.87 -5.64 -4.67
CA SER A 153 -11.48 -5.88 -6.07
C SER A 153 -9.96 -6.04 -6.24
N VAL A 154 -9.15 -5.53 -5.30
CA VAL A 154 -7.70 -5.63 -5.30
C VAL A 154 -7.27 -6.89 -4.55
N ASP A 155 -6.74 -7.88 -5.27
CA ASP A 155 -6.30 -9.16 -4.71
C ASP A 155 -4.85 -9.13 -4.23
N ARG A 156 -3.98 -8.41 -4.94
CA ARG A 156 -2.56 -8.30 -4.62
C ARG A 156 -2.09 -6.86 -4.68
N MET A 157 -1.13 -6.53 -3.82
CA MET A 157 -0.47 -5.23 -3.85
C MET A 157 1.04 -5.41 -3.80
N LEU A 158 1.78 -4.63 -4.58
CA LEU A 158 3.19 -4.38 -4.37
C LEU A 158 3.37 -2.89 -4.09
N VAL A 159 3.62 -2.55 -2.84
CA VAL A 159 3.76 -1.17 -2.42
C VAL A 159 5.19 -0.85 -2.00
N MET A 160 5.68 0.30 -2.44
CA MET A 160 6.94 0.85 -1.97
C MET A 160 6.65 1.89 -0.89
N VAL A 161 7.21 1.68 0.29
CA VAL A 161 6.96 2.47 1.49
C VAL A 161 8.26 2.71 2.27
N GLN A 162 8.27 3.62 3.23
CA GLN A 162 9.41 3.74 4.16
C GLN A 162 9.67 2.41 4.86
N ARG A 163 10.95 2.11 5.15
CA ARG A 163 11.37 0.86 5.81
C ARG A 163 10.56 0.57 7.06
N GLU A 164 10.43 1.54 7.97
CA GLU A 164 9.68 1.35 9.22
C GLU A 164 8.20 1.00 8.99
N ALA A 165 7.56 1.66 8.04
CA ALA A 165 6.16 1.35 7.66
C ALA A 165 6.04 -0.05 7.07
N GLY A 166 6.96 -0.44 6.18
CA GLY A 166 6.98 -1.77 5.58
C GLY A 166 7.24 -2.87 6.59
N GLU A 167 8.15 -2.66 7.54
CA GLU A 167 8.41 -3.59 8.64
C GLU A 167 7.17 -3.76 9.52
N ARG A 168 6.43 -2.68 9.83
CA ARG A 168 5.15 -2.77 10.58
C ARG A 168 4.05 -3.51 9.81
N ILE A 169 3.93 -3.27 8.51
CA ILE A 169 2.94 -3.94 7.65
C ILE A 169 3.19 -5.44 7.60
N ALA A 170 4.47 -5.87 7.50
CA ALA A 170 4.85 -7.26 7.30
C ALA A 170 5.22 -8.01 8.60
N ALA A 171 5.23 -7.33 9.75
CA ALA A 171 5.68 -7.92 11.01
C ALA A 171 4.76 -9.06 11.50
N LYS A 172 5.38 -10.05 12.14
CA LYS A 172 4.73 -11.20 12.79
C LYS A 172 4.93 -11.13 14.28
N VAL A 173 4.17 -11.93 15.02
CA VAL A 173 4.37 -12.11 16.47
C VAL A 173 5.83 -12.44 16.76
N GLY A 174 6.43 -11.71 17.70
CA GLY A 174 7.86 -11.82 18.06
C GLY A 174 8.76 -10.79 17.39
N ASP A 175 8.30 -10.15 16.30
CA ASP A 175 9.07 -9.07 15.68
C ASP A 175 8.92 -7.77 16.48
N SER A 176 10.00 -6.99 16.58
CA SER A 176 9.99 -5.70 17.31
C SER A 176 9.00 -4.68 16.71
N ALA A 177 8.77 -4.74 15.40
CA ALA A 177 7.85 -3.89 14.66
C ALA A 177 6.38 -4.34 14.77
N TYR A 178 6.10 -5.51 15.36
CA TYR A 178 4.73 -6.03 15.47
C TYR A 178 3.82 -5.11 16.29
N GLY A 179 2.63 -4.85 15.76
CA GLY A 179 1.67 -3.92 16.37
C GLY A 179 0.26 -4.02 15.78
N ALA A 180 -0.60 -3.09 16.16
CA ALA A 180 -1.99 -3.05 15.67
C ALA A 180 -2.09 -3.06 14.13
N VAL A 181 -1.17 -2.38 13.44
CA VAL A 181 -1.06 -2.41 11.97
C VAL A 181 -0.85 -3.82 11.47
N SER A 182 0.12 -4.54 12.04
CA SER A 182 0.47 -5.91 11.65
C SER A 182 -0.72 -6.86 11.80
N VAL A 183 -1.46 -6.75 12.92
CA VAL A 183 -2.67 -7.57 13.17
C VAL A 183 -3.76 -7.24 12.16
N ARG A 184 -4.02 -5.94 11.88
CA ARG A 184 -5.04 -5.53 10.90
C ARG A 184 -4.73 -6.01 9.50
N VAL A 185 -3.46 -5.93 9.07
CA VAL A 185 -3.03 -6.47 7.77
C VAL A 185 -3.17 -7.99 7.76
N ALA A 186 -2.70 -8.68 8.81
CA ALA A 186 -2.77 -10.15 8.91
C ALA A 186 -4.21 -10.69 8.93
N LEU A 187 -5.19 -9.88 9.32
CA LEU A 187 -6.61 -10.23 9.24
C LEU A 187 -7.07 -10.43 7.79
N ARG A 188 -6.58 -9.59 6.87
CA ARG A 188 -7.05 -9.53 5.46
C ARG A 188 -6.09 -10.15 4.47
N ALA A 189 -4.79 -10.18 4.80
CA ALA A 189 -3.74 -10.49 3.84
C ALA A 189 -2.48 -11.05 4.50
N LYS A 190 -1.66 -11.71 3.69
CA LYS A 190 -0.26 -12.01 4.00
C LYS A 190 0.61 -10.90 3.45
N ALA A 191 1.45 -10.28 4.27
CA ALA A 191 2.41 -9.27 3.85
C ALA A 191 3.85 -9.74 4.05
N THR A 192 4.74 -9.38 3.12
CA THR A 192 6.16 -9.75 3.15
C THR A 192 7.03 -8.65 2.54
N VAL A 193 8.11 -8.28 3.20
CA VAL A 193 9.13 -7.40 2.61
C VAL A 193 9.93 -8.20 1.58
N VAL A 194 9.86 -7.79 0.31
CA VAL A 194 10.47 -8.51 -0.82
C VAL A 194 11.68 -7.79 -1.44
N GLY A 195 11.97 -6.58 -0.98
CA GLY A 195 13.13 -5.85 -1.47
C GLY A 195 13.39 -4.54 -0.74
N SER A 196 14.62 -4.04 -0.86
CA SER A 196 15.03 -2.73 -0.36
C SER A 196 15.31 -1.80 -1.55
N VAL A 197 15.03 -0.51 -1.36
CA VAL A 197 15.19 0.54 -2.37
C VAL A 197 15.92 1.73 -1.74
N PRO A 198 17.15 2.05 -2.20
CA PRO A 198 17.95 3.11 -1.60
C PRO A 198 17.41 4.49 -1.98
N PRO A 199 17.68 5.53 -1.18
CA PRO A 199 17.24 6.90 -1.46
C PRO A 199 17.80 7.49 -2.77
N SER A 200 18.92 6.97 -3.27
CA SER A 200 19.60 7.48 -4.47
C SER A 200 18.81 7.32 -5.77
N VAL A 201 17.81 6.44 -5.80
CA VAL A 201 16.98 6.17 -6.98
C VAL A 201 15.79 7.12 -7.14
N PHE A 202 15.67 8.11 -6.23
CA PHE A 202 14.56 9.05 -6.22
C PHE A 202 15.01 10.51 -6.50
N TYR A 203 14.09 11.26 -7.09
CA TYR A 203 14.18 12.71 -7.19
C TYR A 203 12.83 13.34 -6.75
N PRO A 204 12.82 14.26 -5.76
CA PRO A 204 13.93 14.55 -4.83
C PRO A 204 14.34 13.32 -4.01
N LYS A 205 15.58 13.30 -3.53
CA LYS A 205 16.10 12.20 -2.71
C LYS A 205 15.47 12.23 -1.30
N PRO A 206 14.76 11.17 -0.87
CA PRO A 206 14.23 11.07 0.49
C PRO A 206 15.37 10.87 1.52
N ARG A 207 15.07 11.12 2.80
CA ARG A 207 16.04 10.96 3.89
C ARG A 207 16.21 9.52 4.37
N VAL A 208 15.29 8.63 4.00
CA VAL A 208 15.19 7.27 4.52
C VAL A 208 15.13 6.25 3.39
N THR A 209 15.56 5.03 3.68
CA THR A 209 15.45 3.89 2.78
C THR A 209 14.00 3.45 2.67
N SER A 210 13.58 3.07 1.47
CA SER A 210 12.28 2.44 1.21
C SER A 210 12.41 0.92 1.12
N VAL A 211 11.29 0.23 1.27
CA VAL A 211 11.17 -1.21 1.04
C VAL A 211 9.96 -1.49 0.15
N LEU A 212 10.04 -2.59 -0.58
CA LEU A 212 8.94 -3.16 -1.35
C LEU A 212 8.24 -4.20 -0.49
N VAL A 213 6.93 -4.05 -0.29
CA VAL A 213 6.09 -4.98 0.46
C VAL A 213 5.09 -5.60 -0.50
N ALA A 214 5.17 -6.92 -0.65
CA ALA A 214 4.14 -7.71 -1.32
C ALA A 214 3.03 -8.03 -0.31
N VAL A 215 1.79 -7.78 -0.69
CA VAL A 215 0.58 -8.03 0.11
C VAL A 215 -0.37 -8.86 -0.73
N GLU A 216 -0.73 -10.04 -0.25
CA GLU A 216 -1.63 -10.98 -0.91
C GLU A 216 -2.87 -11.19 -0.06
N ARG A 217 -4.05 -10.82 -0.58
CA ARG A 217 -5.32 -10.96 0.13
C ARG A 217 -5.66 -12.42 0.40
N HIS A 218 -6.19 -12.72 1.58
CA HIS A 218 -6.72 -14.05 1.87
C HIS A 218 -7.97 -14.33 1.03
N LYS A 219 -8.12 -15.57 0.56
CA LYS A 219 -9.28 -15.97 -0.27
C LYS A 219 -10.61 -15.96 0.50
N GLN A 220 -10.56 -16.13 1.81
CA GLN A 220 -11.73 -16.16 2.69
C GLN A 220 -11.53 -15.20 3.84
N MET A 221 -12.59 -14.48 4.19
CA MET A 221 -12.63 -13.63 5.36
C MET A 221 -13.05 -14.48 6.56
N GLU A 222 -12.19 -14.57 7.57
CA GLU A 222 -12.36 -15.46 8.72
C GLU A 222 -13.26 -14.89 9.85
N SER A 223 -13.91 -13.73 9.66
CA SER A 223 -14.70 -13.10 10.75
C SER A 223 -15.87 -12.28 10.24
N SER A 224 -16.92 -12.17 11.08
CA SER A 224 -18.02 -11.22 10.85
C SER A 224 -17.55 -9.77 11.05
N ASN A 225 -18.29 -8.82 10.49
CA ASN A 225 -18.00 -7.39 10.67
C ASN A 225 -17.98 -7.00 12.15
N GLU A 226 -18.95 -7.49 12.95
CA GLU A 226 -19.06 -7.21 14.38
C GLU A 226 -17.80 -7.67 15.16
N VAL A 227 -17.31 -8.88 14.88
CA VAL A 227 -16.08 -9.41 15.50
C VAL A 227 -14.86 -8.60 15.07
N THR A 228 -14.81 -8.20 13.80
CA THR A 228 -13.72 -7.38 13.26
C THR A 228 -13.68 -6.01 13.95
N GLU A 229 -14.82 -5.34 14.09
CA GLU A 229 -14.93 -4.04 14.76
C GLU A 229 -14.50 -4.12 16.22
N GLU A 230 -14.98 -5.16 16.93
CA GLU A 230 -14.59 -5.40 18.31
C GLU A 230 -13.09 -5.67 18.44
N MET A 231 -12.52 -6.48 17.55
CA MET A 231 -11.08 -6.71 17.52
C MET A 231 -10.32 -5.40 17.31
N ILE A 232 -10.73 -4.56 16.36
CA ILE A 232 -10.10 -3.25 16.11
C ILE A 232 -10.18 -2.36 17.36
N ARG A 233 -11.29 -2.38 18.07
CA ARG A 233 -11.48 -1.64 19.33
C ARG A 233 -10.49 -2.12 20.41
N LEU A 234 -10.38 -3.43 20.59
CA LEU A 234 -9.44 -4.05 21.54
C LEU A 234 -7.98 -3.74 21.17
N LEU A 235 -7.61 -3.83 19.86
CA LEU A 235 -6.28 -3.49 19.36
C LEU A 235 -5.90 -2.04 19.66
N ARG A 236 -6.79 -1.10 19.34
CA ARG A 236 -6.56 0.34 19.58
C ARG A 236 -6.30 0.63 21.04
N GLN A 237 -7.12 0.07 21.92
CA GLN A 237 -7.00 0.27 23.37
C GLN A 237 -5.70 -0.36 23.92
N SER A 238 -5.40 -1.59 23.53
CA SER A 238 -4.27 -2.34 24.09
C SER A 238 -2.91 -1.85 23.56
N PHE A 239 -2.79 -1.59 22.26
CA PHE A 239 -1.54 -1.09 21.67
C PHE A 239 -1.27 0.39 22.00
N GLY A 240 -2.29 1.17 22.38
CA GLY A 240 -2.09 2.48 22.99
C GLY A 240 -1.34 2.42 24.33
N GLN A 241 -1.30 1.25 24.96
CA GLN A 241 -0.59 0.96 26.21
C GLN A 241 0.32 -0.28 26.06
N ARG A 242 1.05 -0.41 24.96
CA ARG A 242 1.79 -1.61 24.53
C ARG A 242 2.61 -2.30 25.63
N ARG A 243 3.23 -1.53 26.53
CA ARG A 243 4.07 -2.07 27.62
C ARG A 243 3.28 -2.67 28.79
N LYS A 244 1.96 -2.48 28.85
CA LYS A 244 1.11 -3.02 29.94
C LYS A 244 0.55 -4.39 29.56
N MET A 245 0.31 -5.22 30.60
CA MET A 245 -0.43 -6.48 30.45
C MET A 245 -1.86 -6.20 29.99
N LEU A 246 -2.48 -7.12 29.24
CA LEU A 246 -3.82 -6.97 28.67
C LEU A 246 -4.87 -6.65 29.74
N ARG A 247 -4.84 -7.31 30.94
CA ARG A 247 -5.75 -6.99 32.05
C ARG A 247 -5.71 -5.52 32.49
N LYS A 248 -4.59 -4.82 32.27
CA LYS A 248 -4.44 -3.41 32.63
C LYS A 248 -4.80 -2.49 31.47
N SER A 249 -4.34 -2.83 30.24
CA SER A 249 -4.63 -2.00 29.08
C SER A 249 -6.10 -2.07 28.65
N LEU A 250 -6.80 -3.16 28.96
CA LEU A 250 -8.22 -3.38 28.63
C LEU A 250 -9.16 -3.24 29.83
N THR A 251 -8.73 -2.60 30.91
CA THR A 251 -9.59 -2.30 32.08
C THR A 251 -10.84 -1.52 31.63
N GLY A 252 -12.03 -1.98 32.04
CA GLY A 252 -13.31 -1.39 31.65
C GLY A 252 -13.76 -1.74 30.23
N VAL A 253 -12.98 -2.52 29.48
CA VAL A 253 -13.28 -2.92 28.11
C VAL A 253 -13.55 -4.42 28.00
N THR A 254 -12.89 -5.22 28.84
CA THR A 254 -13.02 -6.68 28.93
C THR A 254 -13.24 -7.10 30.38
N THR A 255 -13.75 -8.31 30.58
CA THR A 255 -13.98 -8.93 31.90
C THR A 255 -13.10 -10.15 32.10
N PRO A 256 -12.93 -10.67 33.33
CA PRO A 256 -12.24 -11.94 33.58
C PRO A 256 -12.82 -13.11 32.77
N GLU A 257 -14.14 -13.11 32.55
CA GLU A 257 -14.82 -14.14 31.77
C GLU A 257 -14.43 -14.10 30.29
N SER A 258 -14.26 -12.90 29.69
CA SER A 258 -13.76 -12.75 28.31
C SER A 258 -12.39 -13.38 28.14
N PHE A 259 -11.48 -13.23 29.11
CA PHE A 259 -10.16 -13.87 29.11
C PHE A 259 -10.28 -15.40 29.21
N THR A 260 -11.13 -15.91 30.10
CA THR A 260 -11.36 -17.34 30.29
C THR A 260 -11.89 -18.00 29.02
N LEU A 261 -12.94 -17.41 28.41
CA LEU A 261 -13.58 -17.95 27.22
C LEU A 261 -12.67 -17.93 25.99
N SER A 262 -11.82 -16.93 25.87
CA SER A 262 -10.86 -16.83 24.74
C SER A 262 -9.60 -17.65 24.92
N GLY A 263 -9.27 -18.09 26.14
CA GLY A 263 -8.00 -18.72 26.49
C GLY A 263 -6.81 -17.75 26.50
N VAL A 264 -7.06 -16.42 26.46
CA VAL A 264 -6.02 -15.41 26.56
C VAL A 264 -5.62 -15.20 28.02
N LYS A 265 -4.32 -15.26 28.33
CA LYS A 265 -3.85 -15.02 29.70
C LYS A 265 -3.90 -13.50 30.00
N PRO A 266 -4.51 -13.08 31.12
CA PRO A 266 -4.59 -11.66 31.51
C PRO A 266 -3.22 -10.97 31.68
N SER A 267 -2.17 -11.75 31.92
CA SER A 267 -0.78 -11.29 32.06
C SER A 267 -0.03 -11.06 30.76
N GLN A 268 -0.53 -11.58 29.64
CA GLN A 268 0.06 -11.35 28.31
C GLN A 268 0.04 -9.87 27.91
N ARG A 269 0.95 -9.52 27.03
CA ARG A 269 0.98 -8.21 26.37
C ARG A 269 0.33 -8.28 24.98
N PRO A 270 -0.12 -7.17 24.40
CA PRO A 270 -0.78 -7.17 23.09
C PRO A 270 0.07 -7.74 21.96
N GLU A 271 1.40 -7.56 22.01
CA GLU A 271 2.35 -8.07 21.00
C GLU A 271 2.56 -9.59 21.02
N GLU A 272 2.07 -10.28 22.05
CA GLU A 272 2.17 -11.72 22.18
C GLU A 272 1.02 -12.48 21.49
N LEU A 273 -0.04 -11.78 21.07
CA LEU A 273 -1.21 -12.39 20.46
C LEU A 273 -1.14 -12.30 18.93
N ASP A 274 -1.33 -13.44 18.27
CA ASP A 274 -1.54 -13.49 16.83
C ASP A 274 -2.97 -13.08 16.43
N VAL A 275 -3.22 -12.91 15.13
CA VAL A 275 -4.51 -12.47 14.62
C VAL A 275 -5.66 -13.42 14.98
N LYS A 276 -5.43 -14.74 14.97
CA LYS A 276 -6.44 -15.74 15.33
C LYS A 276 -6.82 -15.66 16.81
N THR A 277 -5.85 -15.42 17.65
CA THR A 277 -6.05 -15.23 19.09
C THR A 277 -6.80 -13.92 19.36
N TRP A 278 -6.48 -12.83 18.64
CA TRP A 278 -7.22 -11.59 18.71
C TRP A 278 -8.68 -11.74 18.29
N LEU A 279 -8.98 -12.50 17.22
CA LEU A 279 -10.36 -12.78 16.79
C LEU A 279 -11.13 -13.56 17.87
N ARG A 280 -10.55 -14.66 18.39
CA ARG A 280 -11.20 -15.40 19.49
C ARG A 280 -11.45 -14.54 20.71
N PHE A 281 -10.53 -13.61 21.02
CA PHE A 281 -10.71 -12.71 22.16
C PHE A 281 -11.84 -11.71 21.93
N ALA A 282 -11.94 -11.18 20.70
CA ALA A 282 -13.06 -10.30 20.32
C ALA A 282 -14.42 -11.02 20.37
N GLU A 283 -14.52 -12.24 19.83
CA GLU A 283 -15.72 -13.07 19.90
C GLU A 283 -16.14 -13.34 21.35
N ALA A 284 -15.20 -13.76 22.21
CA ALA A 284 -15.46 -14.00 23.61
C ALA A 284 -15.96 -12.74 24.34
N ASN A 285 -15.34 -11.58 24.04
CA ASN A 285 -15.74 -10.31 24.65
C ASN A 285 -17.13 -9.87 24.21
N LEU A 286 -17.47 -10.03 22.93
CA LEU A 286 -18.82 -9.76 22.44
C LEU A 286 -19.88 -10.66 23.08
N LYS A 287 -19.57 -11.96 23.23
CA LYS A 287 -20.49 -12.91 23.88
C LYS A 287 -20.81 -12.49 25.32
N VAL A 288 -19.79 -12.15 26.11
CA VAL A 288 -19.97 -11.72 27.50
C VAL A 288 -20.75 -10.40 27.60
N ARG A 289 -20.56 -9.48 26.66
CA ARG A 289 -21.27 -8.17 26.65
C ARG A 289 -22.76 -8.28 26.29
N LYS A 290 -23.16 -9.35 25.60
CA LYS A 290 -24.54 -9.63 25.19
C LYS A 290 -25.30 -10.48 26.22
N SER A 291 -24.58 -11.10 27.17
CA SER A 291 -25.16 -11.85 28.33
C SER A 291 -25.47 -10.94 29.46
#